data_f1b29100fc4456563b004bfc6db4c044
#
_entry.id   f1b29100fc4456563b004bfc6db4c044
#
_cell.length_a   1.000
_cell.length_b   1.000
_cell.length_c   1.000
_cell.angle_alpha   90.00
_cell.angle_beta   90.00
_cell.angle_gamma   90.00
#
_symmetry.space_group_name_H-M   'P 1'
#
loop_
_entity.id
_entity.type
_entity.pdbx_description
1 polymer ?
#
loop_
_entity_poly.entity_id
_entity_poly.type
_entity_poly.pdbx_seq_one_letter_code
_entity_poly.pdbx_strand_id
1 'polypeptide(L)'
;MLRKPASTPVQLTFGPMTWETPIPSRDGRQVFIKANDVRGELVRYNRLSGHVEPFLGGISADMLDFSRDGKYVVYASFPGDILWTANRDGTQVQEVAKAMAHPTGPRWSPDGSQIAFVDFPATGPAEVYVVPSRGGTPVRVLPENRCCDELDPTWSPDGKQLALWVAPSEGNTETELRIVDLSTRQVSLLPRPPKRTCSPRWSPDGRYMLAVTNTYPDTDGLEVYDFKTRKWRILLTEQVGWPPVNWPSWSKDGRSIYYMGPDDLQRFHGVVFRISVDGQKPVRIADLPGFRPAGWLYNWFGIDPDENPIMLRDAGSNEIYALTLDR
;
A
#
# COMPACT_ATOMS: atom_id res chain seq x y z
N MET A 1 -13.20 -44.05 -27.24
CA MET A 1 -14.30 -43.14 -27.55
C MET A 1 -14.18 -41.92 -26.63
N LEU A 2 -13.75 -40.81 -27.18
CA LEU A 2 -13.71 -39.53 -26.43
C LEU A 2 -15.16 -39.03 -26.33
N ARG A 3 -15.70 -38.95 -25.11
CA ARG A 3 -16.98 -38.29 -24.85
C ARG A 3 -16.92 -36.87 -25.35
N LYS A 4 -17.92 -36.46 -26.16
CA LYS A 4 -18.10 -35.04 -26.52
C LYS A 4 -18.09 -34.22 -25.21
N PRO A 5 -17.41 -33.06 -25.18
CA PRO A 5 -17.51 -32.19 -24.04
C PRO A 5 -18.99 -31.82 -23.87
N ALA A 6 -19.53 -32.02 -22.68
CA ALA A 6 -20.86 -31.61 -22.35
C ALA A 6 -21.00 -30.09 -22.52
N SER A 7 -22.12 -29.71 -23.00
CA SER A 7 -22.72 -28.39 -23.03
C SER A 7 -22.30 -27.46 -21.90
N THR A 8 -22.28 -26.20 -22.20
CA THR A 8 -22.19 -25.00 -21.36
C THR A 8 -21.88 -25.22 -19.87
N PRO A 9 -20.77 -24.68 -19.36
CA PRO A 9 -20.45 -24.71 -17.94
C PRO A 9 -21.63 -24.21 -17.08
N VAL A 10 -21.93 -24.91 -16.00
CA VAL A 10 -22.96 -24.50 -15.03
C VAL A 10 -22.26 -23.86 -13.84
N GLN A 11 -22.69 -22.65 -13.47
CA GLN A 11 -22.19 -21.99 -12.27
C GLN A 11 -22.76 -22.70 -11.03
N LEU A 12 -21.85 -23.16 -10.14
CA LEU A 12 -22.20 -23.92 -8.93
C LEU A 12 -22.28 -23.06 -7.68
N THR A 13 -21.70 -21.85 -7.70
CA THR A 13 -21.60 -20.98 -6.52
C THR A 13 -22.00 -19.55 -6.86
N PHE A 14 -22.61 -18.88 -5.89
CA PHE A 14 -23.09 -17.50 -5.98
C PHE A 14 -22.74 -16.75 -4.69
N GLY A 15 -22.77 -15.42 -4.72
CA GLY A 15 -22.58 -14.57 -3.55
C GLY A 15 -21.23 -13.86 -3.53
N PRO A 16 -20.94 -13.12 -2.45
CA PRO A 16 -19.78 -12.23 -2.36
C PRO A 16 -18.46 -12.95 -2.07
N MET A 17 -18.51 -14.25 -1.76
CA MET A 17 -17.32 -15.03 -1.43
C MET A 17 -16.47 -15.33 -2.67
N THR A 18 -15.17 -15.36 -2.50
CA THR A 18 -14.23 -15.91 -3.49
C THR A 18 -14.14 -17.41 -3.31
N TRP A 19 -14.36 -18.15 -4.40
CA TRP A 19 -14.40 -19.61 -4.40
C TRP A 19 -13.15 -20.16 -5.08
N GLU A 20 -12.43 -21.02 -4.34
CA GLU A 20 -11.10 -21.51 -4.78
C GLU A 20 -10.98 -23.02 -4.63
N THR A 21 -10.08 -23.60 -5.40
CA THR A 21 -9.58 -24.99 -5.24
C THR A 21 -10.70 -26.04 -5.17
N PRO A 22 -11.55 -26.18 -6.21
CA PRO A 22 -12.57 -27.22 -6.23
C PRO A 22 -11.94 -28.62 -6.28
N ILE A 23 -12.31 -29.50 -5.34
CA ILE A 23 -11.83 -30.87 -5.26
C ILE A 23 -13.05 -31.82 -5.33
N PRO A 24 -13.19 -32.65 -6.37
CA PRO A 24 -14.28 -33.60 -6.44
C PRO A 24 -14.10 -34.74 -5.42
N SER A 25 -15.21 -35.20 -4.84
CA SER A 25 -15.24 -36.41 -4.04
C SER A 25 -14.92 -37.66 -4.89
N ARG A 26 -14.43 -38.70 -4.26
CA ARG A 26 -14.03 -39.95 -4.97
C ARG A 26 -15.18 -40.62 -5.74
N ASP A 27 -16.42 -40.47 -5.27
CA ASP A 27 -17.61 -41.00 -5.91
C ASP A 27 -18.24 -40.06 -6.94
N GLY A 28 -17.70 -38.86 -7.10
CA GLY A 28 -18.14 -37.84 -8.05
C GLY A 28 -19.48 -37.20 -7.71
N ARG A 29 -19.98 -37.37 -6.46
CA ARG A 29 -21.28 -36.83 -6.03
C ARG A 29 -21.17 -35.49 -5.35
N GLN A 30 -19.99 -35.14 -4.88
CA GLN A 30 -19.76 -33.86 -4.19
C GLN A 30 -18.51 -33.17 -4.75
N VAL A 31 -18.48 -31.84 -4.61
CA VAL A 31 -17.31 -31.00 -4.82
C VAL A 31 -17.05 -30.25 -3.52
N PHE A 32 -15.87 -30.46 -2.94
CA PHE A 32 -15.37 -29.65 -1.85
C PHE A 32 -14.74 -28.39 -2.44
N ILE A 33 -15.09 -27.24 -1.89
CA ILE A 33 -14.61 -25.96 -2.38
C ILE A 33 -14.30 -25.04 -1.20
N LYS A 34 -13.18 -24.33 -1.28
CA LYS A 34 -12.82 -23.32 -0.30
C LYS A 34 -13.56 -22.02 -0.63
N ALA A 35 -14.23 -21.44 0.33
CA ALA A 35 -14.81 -20.11 0.26
C ALA A 35 -14.03 -19.15 1.15
N ASN A 36 -13.64 -18.03 0.59
CA ASN A 36 -12.95 -16.95 1.30
C ASN A 36 -13.86 -15.73 1.33
N ASP A 37 -14.21 -15.27 2.53
CA ASP A 37 -14.73 -13.92 2.75
C ASP A 37 -13.53 -13.00 3.01
N VAL A 38 -13.10 -12.28 1.97
CA VAL A 38 -11.93 -11.39 2.07
C VAL A 38 -12.39 -10.08 2.68
N ARG A 39 -12.04 -9.87 3.93
CA ARG A 39 -12.40 -8.66 4.66
C ARG A 39 -11.27 -8.19 5.54
N GLY A 40 -11.01 -6.88 5.49
CA GLY A 40 -10.13 -6.20 6.43
C GLY A 40 -10.90 -5.47 7.52
N GLU A 41 -10.24 -5.17 8.60
CA GLU A 41 -10.69 -4.24 9.62
C GLU A 41 -9.57 -3.24 9.88
N LEU A 42 -9.84 -1.95 9.59
CA LEU A 42 -8.89 -0.88 9.85
C LEU A 42 -8.78 -0.67 11.36
N VAL A 43 -7.56 -0.78 11.86
CA VAL A 43 -7.27 -0.68 13.29
C VAL A 43 -6.14 0.30 13.56
N ARG A 44 -6.16 0.85 14.77
CA ARG A 44 -5.14 1.74 15.31
C ARG A 44 -4.52 1.12 16.55
N TYR A 45 -3.21 1.14 16.66
CA TYR A 45 -2.52 0.84 17.91
C TYR A 45 -2.46 2.10 18.76
N ASN A 46 -3.19 2.11 19.86
CA ASN A 46 -3.18 3.22 20.80
C ASN A 46 -1.94 3.12 21.68
N ARG A 47 -0.99 4.04 21.48
CA ARG A 47 0.30 4.06 22.19
C ARG A 47 0.19 4.30 23.71
N LEU A 48 -0.91 4.91 24.16
CA LEU A 48 -1.13 5.19 25.58
C LEU A 48 -1.66 3.96 26.33
N SER A 49 -2.62 3.25 25.71
CA SER A 49 -3.22 2.05 26.30
C SER A 49 -2.44 0.75 25.99
N GLY A 50 -1.62 0.75 24.94
CA GLY A 50 -0.93 -0.45 24.45
C GLY A 50 -1.83 -1.44 23.73
N HIS A 51 -3.05 -1.04 23.32
CA HIS A 51 -4.02 -1.93 22.67
C HIS A 51 -4.32 -1.52 21.24
N VAL A 52 -4.71 -2.52 20.45
CA VAL A 52 -5.25 -2.33 19.09
C VAL A 52 -6.75 -2.12 19.22
N GLU A 53 -7.25 -1.05 18.60
CA GLU A 53 -8.67 -0.68 18.58
C GLU A 53 -9.17 -0.41 17.17
N PRO A 54 -10.46 -0.63 16.84
CA PRO A 54 -11.01 -0.26 15.55
C PRO A 54 -10.82 1.23 15.26
N PHE A 55 -10.45 1.56 14.02
CA PHE A 55 -10.33 2.95 13.55
C PHE A 55 -11.34 3.21 12.44
N LEU A 56 -11.93 4.42 12.39
CA LEU A 56 -13.03 4.75 11.48
C LEU A 56 -14.18 3.72 11.50
N GLY A 57 -14.53 3.21 12.69
CA GLY A 57 -15.55 2.18 12.84
C GLY A 57 -15.14 0.80 12.35
N GLY A 58 -13.85 0.55 12.12
CA GLY A 58 -13.34 -0.74 11.63
C GLY A 58 -13.68 -0.99 10.16
N ILE A 59 -13.75 0.06 9.34
CA ILE A 59 -13.99 -0.08 7.90
C ILE A 59 -12.92 -0.98 7.27
N SER A 60 -13.29 -1.66 6.18
CA SER A 60 -12.34 -2.42 5.36
C SER A 60 -11.68 -1.45 4.37
N ALA A 61 -10.55 -0.85 4.77
CA ALA A 61 -9.85 0.17 4.03
C ALA A 61 -8.34 -0.05 4.07
N ASP A 62 -7.69 0.09 2.93
CA ASP A 62 -6.25 -0.07 2.74
C ASP A 62 -5.61 1.25 2.29
N MET A 63 -4.31 1.38 2.49
CA MET A 63 -3.47 2.49 2.01
C MET A 63 -4.02 3.88 2.35
N LEU A 64 -4.48 4.07 3.58
CA LEU A 64 -5.03 5.32 4.06
C LEU A 64 -3.96 6.41 4.20
N ASP A 65 -4.32 7.63 3.84
CA ASP A 65 -3.51 8.84 4.07
C ASP A 65 -4.36 9.97 4.68
N PHE A 66 -3.72 10.88 5.41
CA PHE A 66 -4.36 12.02 6.07
C PHE A 66 -4.04 13.33 5.36
N SER A 67 -5.02 14.24 5.32
CA SER A 67 -4.73 15.63 5.01
C SER A 67 -3.75 16.23 6.04
N ARG A 68 -2.94 17.20 5.61
CA ARG A 68 -1.89 17.79 6.47
C ARG A 68 -2.41 18.39 7.77
N ASP A 69 -3.65 18.88 7.77
CA ASP A 69 -4.33 19.41 8.96
C ASP A 69 -4.97 18.31 9.82
N GLY A 70 -4.93 17.05 9.38
CA GLY A 70 -5.45 15.87 10.06
C GLY A 70 -6.97 15.79 10.13
N LYS A 71 -7.71 16.60 9.37
CA LYS A 71 -9.19 16.61 9.42
C LYS A 71 -9.85 15.63 8.48
N TYR A 72 -9.17 15.27 7.38
CA TYR A 72 -9.70 14.41 6.34
C TYR A 72 -8.83 13.20 6.16
N VAL A 73 -9.43 12.14 5.66
CA VAL A 73 -8.76 10.91 5.24
C VAL A 73 -9.07 10.61 3.78
N VAL A 74 -8.12 9.96 3.10
CA VAL A 74 -8.34 9.30 1.83
C VAL A 74 -7.90 7.86 1.97
N TYR A 75 -8.62 6.91 1.39
CA TYR A 75 -8.31 5.49 1.47
C TYR A 75 -8.83 4.73 0.26
N ALA A 76 -8.23 3.56 0.00
CA ALA A 76 -8.78 2.57 -0.92
C ALA A 76 -9.65 1.58 -0.15
N SER A 77 -10.85 1.25 -0.64
CA SER A 77 -11.65 0.17 -0.06
C SER A 77 -11.00 -1.18 -0.34
N PHE A 78 -11.09 -2.11 0.61
CA PHE A 78 -10.53 -3.44 0.46
C PHE A 78 -11.64 -4.51 0.61
N PRO A 79 -11.78 -5.44 -0.33
CA PRO A 79 -10.99 -5.64 -1.56
C PRO A 79 -11.45 -4.83 -2.79
N GLY A 80 -12.26 -3.84 -2.66
CA GLY A 80 -12.99 -3.22 -3.77
C GLY A 80 -12.23 -2.15 -4.58
N ASP A 81 -11.00 -1.76 -4.18
CA ASP A 81 -10.13 -0.79 -4.88
C ASP A 81 -10.86 0.48 -5.36
N ILE A 82 -11.70 1.08 -4.53
CA ILE A 82 -12.37 2.35 -4.79
C ILE A 82 -11.78 3.40 -3.87
N LEU A 83 -11.43 4.57 -4.39
CA LEU A 83 -10.91 5.68 -3.59
C LEU A 83 -12.03 6.51 -2.97
N TRP A 84 -11.97 6.63 -1.67
CA TRP A 84 -12.89 7.39 -0.86
C TRP A 84 -12.18 8.49 -0.08
N THR A 85 -12.83 9.64 0.06
CA THR A 85 -12.48 10.63 1.08
C THR A 85 -13.56 10.67 2.15
N ALA A 86 -13.16 11.01 3.37
CA ALA A 86 -14.08 11.21 4.48
C ALA A 86 -13.49 12.23 5.48
N ASN A 87 -14.32 12.73 6.39
CA ASN A 87 -13.82 13.35 7.61
C ASN A 87 -13.05 12.31 8.44
N ARG A 88 -12.11 12.77 9.30
CA ARG A 88 -11.35 11.89 10.21
C ARG A 88 -12.25 11.07 11.17
N ASP A 89 -13.48 11.51 11.41
CA ASP A 89 -14.46 10.79 12.20
C ASP A 89 -15.30 9.77 11.41
N GLY A 90 -14.99 9.59 10.11
CA GLY A 90 -15.69 8.67 9.23
C GLY A 90 -16.97 9.21 8.60
N THR A 91 -17.33 10.47 8.87
CA THR A 91 -18.48 11.12 8.24
C THR A 91 -18.14 11.71 6.86
N GLN A 92 -19.15 12.11 6.09
CA GLN A 92 -19.03 12.74 4.76
C GLN A 92 -18.19 11.93 3.76
N VAL A 93 -18.46 10.62 3.68
CA VAL A 93 -17.79 9.71 2.73
C VAL A 93 -18.17 10.08 1.30
N GLN A 94 -17.17 10.26 0.45
CA GLN A 94 -17.32 10.60 -0.96
C GLN A 94 -16.33 9.83 -1.82
N GLU A 95 -16.80 9.26 -2.94
CA GLU A 95 -15.93 8.68 -3.95
C GLU A 95 -15.17 9.77 -4.71
N VAL A 96 -13.84 9.61 -4.86
CA VAL A 96 -12.97 10.66 -5.40
C VAL A 96 -12.62 10.43 -6.87
N ALA A 97 -12.24 9.22 -7.25
CA ALA A 97 -11.77 8.88 -8.58
C ALA A 97 -12.69 7.84 -9.22
N LYS A 98 -13.59 8.30 -10.08
CA LYS A 98 -14.54 7.43 -10.79
C LYS A 98 -13.92 6.86 -12.06
N ALA A 99 -14.41 5.67 -12.47
CA ALA A 99 -14.04 5.00 -13.71
C ALA A 99 -12.54 4.64 -13.82
N MET A 100 -11.87 4.45 -12.69
CA MET A 100 -10.54 3.86 -12.61
C MET A 100 -10.65 2.34 -12.46
N ALA A 101 -9.61 1.61 -12.86
CA ALA A 101 -9.66 0.15 -12.84
C ALA A 101 -9.38 -0.41 -11.43
N HIS A 102 -8.22 -0.08 -10.88
CA HIS A 102 -7.78 -0.49 -9.54
C HIS A 102 -6.98 0.64 -8.88
N PRO A 103 -7.64 1.76 -8.50
CA PRO A 103 -6.95 2.90 -7.91
C PRO A 103 -6.54 2.60 -6.47
N THR A 104 -5.27 2.88 -6.14
CA THR A 104 -4.67 2.56 -4.84
C THR A 104 -3.58 3.55 -4.45
N GLY A 105 -3.04 3.43 -3.23
CA GLY A 105 -1.91 4.23 -2.75
C GLY A 105 -2.15 5.74 -2.73
N PRO A 106 -3.33 6.23 -2.30
CA PRO A 106 -3.64 7.65 -2.36
C PRO A 106 -2.75 8.48 -1.43
N ARG A 107 -2.44 9.73 -1.86
CA ARG A 107 -1.66 10.70 -1.10
C ARG A 107 -2.26 12.10 -1.24
N TRP A 108 -2.56 12.75 -0.11
CA TRP A 108 -2.99 14.14 -0.08
C TRP A 108 -1.88 15.09 -0.51
N SER A 109 -2.22 16.08 -1.33
CA SER A 109 -1.34 17.23 -1.52
C SER A 109 -1.21 18.04 -0.22
N PRO A 110 -0.07 18.73 0.02
CA PRO A 110 0.17 19.46 1.27
C PRO A 110 -0.85 20.56 1.56
N ASP A 111 -1.48 21.13 0.52
CA ASP A 111 -2.53 22.15 0.64
C ASP A 111 -3.94 21.54 0.76
N GLY A 112 -4.07 20.21 0.65
CA GLY A 112 -5.34 19.50 0.73
C GLY A 112 -6.25 19.64 -0.50
N SER A 113 -5.77 20.25 -1.59
CA SER A 113 -6.59 20.50 -2.77
C SER A 113 -6.67 19.32 -3.73
N GLN A 114 -5.68 18.41 -3.70
CA GLN A 114 -5.54 17.32 -4.64
C GLN A 114 -5.16 16.00 -3.93
N ILE A 115 -5.36 14.89 -4.65
CA ILE A 115 -4.95 13.55 -4.26
C ILE A 115 -4.19 12.95 -5.43
N ALA A 116 -2.96 12.46 -5.17
CA ALA A 116 -2.22 11.61 -6.10
C ALA A 116 -2.49 10.15 -5.76
N PHE A 117 -2.56 9.28 -6.77
CA PHE A 117 -2.79 7.86 -6.58
C PHE A 117 -2.25 7.06 -7.78
N VAL A 118 -2.14 5.76 -7.62
CA VAL A 118 -1.79 4.81 -8.69
C VAL A 118 -3.05 4.13 -9.17
N ASP A 119 -3.19 3.94 -10.47
CA ASP A 119 -4.18 3.03 -11.05
C ASP A 119 -3.47 1.87 -11.76
N PHE A 120 -3.97 0.66 -11.53
CA PHE A 120 -3.51 -0.55 -12.20
C PHE A 120 -4.54 -0.94 -13.28
N PRO A 121 -4.36 -0.50 -14.53
CA PRO A 121 -5.31 -0.82 -15.60
C PRO A 121 -5.30 -2.33 -15.90
N ALA A 122 -6.41 -2.84 -16.44
CA ALA A 122 -6.50 -4.25 -16.83
C ALA A 122 -5.45 -4.68 -17.87
N THR A 123 -4.91 -3.73 -18.63
CA THR A 123 -3.84 -3.93 -19.62
C THR A 123 -2.91 -2.73 -19.62
N GLY A 124 -1.62 -2.96 -19.73
CA GLY A 124 -0.59 -1.92 -19.71
C GLY A 124 0.03 -1.71 -18.33
N PRO A 125 0.95 -0.75 -18.21
CA PRO A 125 1.65 -0.46 -16.96
C PRO A 125 0.74 0.28 -15.96
N ALA A 126 1.12 0.22 -14.69
CA ALA A 126 0.54 1.05 -13.64
C ALA A 126 0.85 2.53 -13.90
N GLU A 127 -0.09 3.39 -13.60
CA GLU A 127 -0.05 4.81 -13.95
C GLU A 127 -0.38 5.70 -12.76
N VAL A 128 0.36 6.81 -12.59
CA VAL A 128 0.08 7.79 -11.54
C VAL A 128 -0.83 8.89 -12.06
N TYR A 129 -1.87 9.17 -11.26
CA TYR A 129 -2.86 10.22 -11.51
C TYR A 129 -2.93 11.22 -10.37
N VAL A 130 -3.44 12.41 -10.68
CA VAL A 130 -3.83 13.44 -9.72
C VAL A 130 -5.28 13.80 -9.97
N VAL A 131 -6.07 13.93 -8.90
CA VAL A 131 -7.48 14.32 -8.94
C VAL A 131 -7.76 15.40 -7.89
N PRO A 132 -8.70 16.33 -8.13
CA PRO A 132 -9.15 17.26 -7.09
C PRO A 132 -9.69 16.49 -5.87
N SER A 133 -9.38 16.93 -4.66
CA SER A 133 -9.76 16.22 -3.42
C SER A 133 -11.27 16.11 -3.20
N ARG A 134 -12.05 16.95 -3.88
CA ARG A 134 -13.52 16.92 -3.89
C ARG A 134 -14.11 16.08 -5.03
N GLY A 135 -13.28 15.30 -5.70
CA GLY A 135 -13.65 14.53 -6.88
C GLY A 135 -13.53 15.33 -8.17
N GLY A 136 -13.52 14.63 -9.28
CA GLY A 136 -13.38 15.20 -10.61
C GLY A 136 -12.76 14.20 -11.59
N THR A 137 -12.27 14.70 -12.73
CA THR A 137 -11.58 13.88 -13.71
C THR A 137 -10.11 13.73 -13.31
N PRO A 138 -9.62 12.50 -13.09
CA PRO A 138 -8.19 12.26 -12.85
C PRO A 138 -7.33 12.66 -14.05
N VAL A 139 -6.18 13.25 -13.77
CA VAL A 139 -5.21 13.68 -14.79
C VAL A 139 -3.93 12.88 -14.60
N ARG A 140 -3.49 12.20 -15.65
CA ARG A 140 -2.26 11.42 -15.65
C ARG A 140 -1.04 12.31 -15.47
N VAL A 141 -0.10 11.89 -14.61
CA VAL A 141 1.10 12.67 -14.29
C VAL A 141 2.15 12.60 -15.40
N LEU A 142 2.41 11.42 -15.97
CA LEU A 142 3.37 11.19 -17.06
C LEU A 142 2.68 10.57 -18.30
N PRO A 143 1.89 11.32 -19.07
CA PRO A 143 1.13 10.77 -20.20
C PRO A 143 2.01 10.18 -21.31
N GLU A 144 3.28 10.58 -21.39
CA GLU A 144 4.25 10.10 -22.40
C GLU A 144 4.89 8.76 -22.01
N ASN A 145 4.83 8.37 -20.73
CA ASN A 145 5.39 7.08 -20.30
C ASN A 145 4.46 5.95 -20.73
N ARG A 146 4.98 5.01 -21.53
CA ARG A 146 4.24 3.88 -22.09
C ARG A 146 4.84 2.52 -21.77
N CYS A 147 6.03 2.52 -21.15
CA CYS A 147 6.82 1.30 -21.01
C CYS A 147 6.87 0.74 -19.60
N CYS A 148 6.53 1.55 -18.61
CA CYS A 148 7.02 1.26 -17.27
C CYS A 148 5.96 1.60 -16.23
N ASP A 149 5.90 0.81 -15.17
CA ASP A 149 5.03 1.07 -14.04
C ASP A 149 5.46 2.34 -13.30
N GLU A 150 4.49 3.20 -13.00
CA GLU A 150 4.62 4.38 -12.15
C GLU A 150 3.97 4.09 -10.81
N LEU A 151 4.73 4.15 -9.74
CA LEU A 151 4.29 3.67 -8.44
C LEU A 151 4.64 4.63 -7.31
N ASP A 152 3.92 4.50 -6.20
CA ASP A 152 4.19 5.14 -4.91
C ASP A 152 4.41 6.66 -4.97
N PRO A 153 3.47 7.45 -5.49
CA PRO A 153 3.63 8.90 -5.56
C PRO A 153 3.78 9.53 -4.17
N THR A 154 4.66 10.53 -4.07
CA THR A 154 4.82 11.36 -2.87
C THR A 154 4.99 12.82 -3.26
N TRP A 155 4.25 13.70 -2.57
CA TRP A 155 4.28 15.14 -2.83
C TRP A 155 5.53 15.80 -2.24
N SER A 156 6.07 16.79 -2.96
CA SER A 156 6.96 17.77 -2.33
C SER A 156 6.20 18.60 -1.29
N PRO A 157 6.85 19.08 -0.21
CA PRO A 157 6.16 19.83 0.84
C PRO A 157 5.48 21.13 0.40
N ASP A 158 5.89 21.70 -0.74
CA ASP A 158 5.29 22.87 -1.36
C ASP A 158 4.18 22.53 -2.36
N GLY A 159 3.92 21.23 -2.58
CA GLY A 159 2.87 20.75 -3.46
C GLY A 159 3.11 20.92 -4.96
N LYS A 160 4.31 21.36 -5.37
CA LYS A 160 4.60 21.65 -6.79
C LYS A 160 5.13 20.45 -7.57
N GLN A 161 5.67 19.47 -6.87
CA GLN A 161 6.31 18.31 -7.47
C GLN A 161 5.74 17.00 -6.90
N LEU A 162 5.80 15.96 -7.71
CA LEU A 162 5.61 14.58 -7.28
C LEU A 162 6.90 13.80 -7.52
N ALA A 163 7.33 13.06 -6.52
CA ALA A 163 8.30 12.00 -6.72
C ALA A 163 7.58 10.66 -6.83
N LEU A 164 8.06 9.80 -7.72
CA LEU A 164 7.51 8.48 -7.96
C LEU A 164 8.63 7.50 -8.31
N TRP A 165 8.35 6.26 -8.05
CA TRP A 165 9.17 5.14 -8.45
C TRP A 165 8.72 4.63 -9.80
N VAL A 166 9.67 4.44 -10.74
CA VAL A 166 9.39 3.89 -12.05
C VAL A 166 10.12 2.57 -12.20
N ALA A 167 9.35 1.52 -12.47
CA ALA A 167 9.85 0.17 -12.66
C ALA A 167 9.57 -0.27 -14.11
N PRO A 168 10.57 -0.87 -14.81
CA PRO A 168 10.33 -1.44 -16.12
C PRO A 168 9.34 -2.61 -16.02
N SER A 169 8.38 -2.66 -16.92
CA SER A 169 7.37 -3.73 -16.97
C SER A 169 7.91 -5.08 -17.43
N GLU A 170 9.06 -5.10 -18.15
CA GLU A 170 9.71 -6.35 -18.63
C GLU A 170 11.24 -6.25 -18.63
N GLY A 171 11.90 -7.29 -18.12
CA GLY A 171 13.31 -7.65 -18.42
C GLY A 171 14.42 -6.76 -17.89
N ASN A 172 14.17 -5.51 -17.53
CA ASN A 172 15.14 -4.62 -16.91
C ASN A 172 14.90 -4.56 -15.40
N THR A 173 15.94 -4.79 -14.62
CA THR A 173 15.87 -4.76 -13.15
C THR A 173 16.15 -3.38 -12.55
N GLU A 174 16.44 -2.40 -13.39
CA GLU A 174 16.81 -1.06 -12.93
C GLU A 174 15.58 -0.20 -12.70
N THR A 175 15.42 0.30 -11.50
CA THR A 175 14.36 1.21 -11.10
C THR A 175 14.87 2.64 -11.02
N GLU A 176 13.99 3.61 -11.27
CA GLU A 176 14.32 5.03 -11.23
C GLU A 176 13.41 5.76 -10.24
N LEU A 177 13.96 6.73 -9.52
CA LEU A 177 13.18 7.70 -8.76
C LEU A 177 13.10 8.99 -9.58
N ARG A 178 11.91 9.29 -10.06
CA ARG A 178 11.61 10.47 -10.88
C ARG A 178 10.93 11.54 -10.05
N ILE A 179 11.31 12.77 -10.26
CA ILE A 179 10.62 13.95 -9.72
C ILE A 179 10.01 14.70 -10.89
N VAL A 180 8.71 14.90 -10.84
CA VAL A 180 7.93 15.56 -11.87
C VAL A 180 7.45 16.91 -11.36
N ASP A 181 7.80 17.99 -12.04
CA ASP A 181 7.21 19.31 -11.81
C ASP A 181 5.81 19.34 -12.45
N LEU A 182 4.77 19.54 -11.66
CA LEU A 182 3.39 19.43 -12.11
C LEU A 182 2.93 20.58 -13.02
N SER A 183 3.61 21.73 -12.95
CA SER A 183 3.28 22.90 -13.78
C SER A 183 3.93 22.84 -15.16
N THR A 184 5.20 22.45 -15.21
CA THR A 184 6.00 22.39 -16.44
C THR A 184 6.05 21.04 -17.09
N ARG A 185 5.66 19.98 -16.36
CA ARG A 185 5.80 18.57 -16.75
C ARG A 185 7.25 18.12 -16.96
N GLN A 186 8.20 18.91 -16.48
CA GLN A 186 9.60 18.51 -16.53
C GLN A 186 9.89 17.38 -15.55
N VAL A 187 10.64 16.38 -16.03
CA VAL A 187 11.08 15.23 -15.24
C VAL A 187 12.55 15.36 -14.92
N SER A 188 12.90 15.22 -13.66
CA SER A 188 14.28 15.09 -13.20
C SER A 188 14.46 13.74 -12.48
N LEU A 189 15.69 13.20 -12.58
CA LEU A 189 16.05 11.96 -11.92
C LEU A 189 16.77 12.25 -10.61
N LEU A 190 16.40 11.55 -9.54
CA LEU A 190 17.27 11.48 -8.37
C LEU A 190 18.54 10.71 -8.72
N PRO A 191 19.71 11.11 -8.18
CA PRO A 191 20.91 10.31 -8.31
C PRO A 191 20.64 8.88 -7.88
N ARG A 192 21.19 7.94 -8.65
CA ARG A 192 20.97 6.52 -8.41
C ARG A 192 21.41 6.14 -6.99
N PRO A 193 20.53 5.49 -6.20
CA PRO A 193 20.91 4.99 -4.88
C PRO A 193 21.90 3.82 -5.01
N PRO A 194 22.66 3.52 -3.94
CA PRO A 194 23.62 2.41 -3.93
C PRO A 194 22.98 1.03 -4.15
N LYS A 195 21.70 0.90 -3.79
CA LYS A 195 20.92 -0.34 -3.91
C LYS A 195 19.66 -0.10 -4.73
N ARG A 196 19.01 -1.18 -5.17
CA ARG A 196 17.66 -1.10 -5.77
C ARG A 196 16.69 -0.54 -4.74
N THR A 197 16.02 0.56 -5.07
CA THR A 197 15.09 1.24 -4.17
C THR A 197 13.71 1.37 -4.78
N CYS A 198 12.72 1.44 -3.90
CA CYS A 198 11.32 1.67 -4.23
C CYS A 198 10.65 2.55 -3.15
N SER A 199 9.36 2.80 -3.29
CA SER A 199 8.51 3.46 -2.29
C SER A 199 9.08 4.77 -1.73
N PRO A 200 9.34 5.78 -2.59
CA PRO A 200 9.86 7.07 -2.14
C PRO A 200 8.88 7.75 -1.19
N ARG A 201 9.41 8.43 -0.18
CA ARG A 201 8.63 9.29 0.73
C ARG A 201 9.40 10.57 1.00
N TRP A 202 8.84 11.70 0.56
CA TRP A 202 9.43 13.01 0.82
C TRP A 202 9.26 13.38 2.30
N SER A 203 10.32 13.90 2.94
CA SER A 203 10.21 14.38 4.31
C SER A 203 9.33 15.64 4.39
N PRO A 204 8.60 15.88 5.51
CA PRO A 204 7.71 17.03 5.65
C PRO A 204 8.39 18.39 5.50
N ASP A 205 9.69 18.48 5.78
CA ASP A 205 10.51 19.68 5.63
C ASP A 205 11.17 19.82 4.25
N GLY A 206 11.03 18.82 3.37
CA GLY A 206 11.60 18.80 2.02
C GLY A 206 13.09 18.48 1.96
N ARG A 207 13.76 18.25 3.08
CA ARG A 207 15.19 18.01 3.12
C ARG A 207 15.60 16.64 2.62
N TYR A 208 14.76 15.63 2.86
CA TYR A 208 15.11 14.23 2.61
C TYR A 208 14.11 13.54 1.68
N MET A 209 14.62 12.61 0.88
CA MET A 209 13.83 11.57 0.23
C MET A 209 14.17 10.23 0.88
N LEU A 210 13.23 9.64 1.58
CA LEU A 210 13.32 8.28 2.09
C LEU A 210 12.98 7.31 0.96
N ALA A 211 13.67 6.17 0.91
CA ALA A 211 13.35 5.05 0.03
C ALA A 211 13.56 3.72 0.74
N VAL A 212 12.80 2.72 0.34
CA VAL A 212 12.96 1.33 0.78
C VAL A 212 13.96 0.65 -0.14
N THR A 213 14.93 -0.04 0.41
CA THR A 213 15.80 -0.93 -0.36
C THR A 213 15.21 -2.33 -0.37
N ASN A 214 15.16 -2.94 -1.56
CA ASN A 214 14.74 -4.32 -1.72
C ASN A 214 15.73 -5.01 -2.65
N THR A 215 16.66 -5.73 -2.07
CA THR A 215 17.70 -6.50 -2.79
C THR A 215 17.48 -7.99 -2.62
N TYR A 216 16.21 -8.42 -2.66
CA TYR A 216 15.89 -9.84 -2.54
C TYR A 216 16.84 -10.72 -3.39
N PRO A 217 17.41 -11.81 -2.87
CA PRO A 217 17.08 -12.43 -1.56
C PRO A 217 17.89 -11.91 -0.36
N ASP A 218 18.73 -10.89 -0.50
CA ASP A 218 19.80 -10.62 0.46
C ASP A 218 19.42 -9.67 1.62
N THR A 219 18.87 -8.50 1.33
CA THR A 219 18.59 -7.50 2.38
C THR A 219 17.43 -6.58 2.03
N ASP A 220 16.66 -6.23 3.07
CA ASP A 220 15.74 -5.09 3.07
C ASP A 220 16.33 -3.95 3.91
N GLY A 221 15.85 -2.72 3.69
CA GLY A 221 16.32 -1.62 4.48
C GLY A 221 15.71 -0.27 4.13
N LEU A 222 16.26 0.75 4.74
CA LEU A 222 15.87 2.14 4.53
C LEU A 222 17.09 2.96 4.14
N GLU A 223 16.93 3.78 3.12
CA GLU A 223 17.93 4.77 2.69
C GLU A 223 17.30 6.17 2.63
N VAL A 224 18.09 7.19 2.86
CA VAL A 224 17.68 8.58 2.66
C VAL A 224 18.64 9.31 1.76
N TYR A 225 18.08 10.07 0.83
CA TYR A 225 18.79 11.08 0.04
C TYR A 225 18.65 12.44 0.71
N ASP A 226 19.76 13.10 1.01
CA ASP A 226 19.78 14.46 1.54
C ASP A 226 19.94 15.46 0.38
N PHE A 227 18.89 16.24 0.08
CA PHE A 227 18.88 17.24 -0.99
C PHE A 227 19.92 18.35 -0.78
N LYS A 228 20.33 18.63 0.48
CA LYS A 228 21.34 19.64 0.80
C LYS A 228 22.74 19.15 0.43
N THR A 229 23.07 17.91 0.80
CA THR A 229 24.41 17.33 0.53
C THR A 229 24.48 16.58 -0.79
N ARG A 230 23.31 16.28 -1.41
CA ARG A 230 23.16 15.47 -2.63
C ARG A 230 23.77 14.08 -2.51
N LYS A 231 23.62 13.45 -1.34
CA LYS A 231 24.16 12.11 -1.06
C LYS A 231 23.11 11.20 -0.47
N TRP A 232 23.17 9.92 -0.88
CA TRP A 232 22.46 8.85 -0.22
C TRP A 232 23.16 8.39 1.05
N ARG A 233 22.37 7.95 2.01
CA ARG A 233 22.85 7.36 3.26
C ARG A 233 21.94 6.21 3.66
N ILE A 234 22.54 5.07 4.00
CA ILE A 234 21.82 3.92 4.54
C ILE A 234 21.46 4.24 6.01
N LEU A 235 20.17 4.10 6.34
CA LEU A 235 19.67 4.23 7.72
C LEU A 235 19.55 2.87 8.39
N LEU A 236 19.09 1.88 7.65
CA LEU A 236 18.80 0.56 8.14
C LEU A 236 19.19 -0.46 7.07
N THR A 237 19.81 -1.54 7.50
CA THR A 237 19.99 -2.76 6.71
C THR A 237 19.63 -3.94 7.59
N GLU A 238 18.64 -4.71 7.19
CA GLU A 238 18.20 -5.92 7.89
C GLU A 238 18.34 -7.12 6.97
N GLN A 239 18.49 -8.31 7.54
CA GLN A 239 18.36 -9.54 6.76
C GLN A 239 16.91 -9.70 6.33
N VAL A 240 16.71 -10.29 5.14
CA VAL A 240 15.36 -10.56 4.65
C VAL A 240 14.56 -11.36 5.66
N GLY A 241 13.46 -10.79 6.09
CA GLY A 241 12.52 -11.40 7.01
C GLY A 241 11.08 -11.17 6.56
N TRP A 242 10.15 -11.79 7.24
CA TRP A 242 8.74 -11.55 6.98
C TRP A 242 8.06 -11.00 8.24
N PRO A 243 7.29 -9.91 8.19
CA PRO A 243 7.07 -9.05 7.01
C PRO A 243 8.33 -8.26 6.62
N PRO A 244 8.53 -7.99 5.32
CA PRO A 244 9.64 -7.14 4.88
C PRO A 244 9.45 -5.71 5.39
N VAL A 245 10.52 -4.91 5.41
CA VAL A 245 10.44 -3.47 5.71
C VAL A 245 9.66 -2.79 4.60
N ASN A 246 8.41 -2.42 4.87
CA ASN A 246 7.52 -1.79 3.90
C ASN A 246 6.81 -0.57 4.49
N TRP A 247 6.27 0.28 3.60
CA TRP A 247 5.39 1.40 3.91
C TRP A 247 5.93 2.35 4.99
N PRO A 248 7.21 2.76 4.93
CA PRO A 248 7.74 3.66 5.93
C PRO A 248 6.99 5.00 5.92
N SER A 249 6.81 5.57 7.10
CA SER A 249 6.12 6.85 7.29
C SER A 249 6.99 7.80 8.09
N TRP A 250 7.09 9.06 7.63
CA TRP A 250 7.77 10.11 8.39
C TRP A 250 6.98 10.49 9.63
N SER A 251 7.68 10.79 10.72
CA SER A 251 7.10 11.56 11.83
C SER A 251 6.73 12.97 11.35
N LYS A 252 5.77 13.59 12.01
CA LYS A 252 5.28 14.93 11.66
C LYS A 252 6.38 16.00 11.65
N ASP A 253 7.37 15.86 12.50
CA ASP A 253 8.52 16.77 12.58
C ASP A 253 9.65 16.44 11.59
N GLY A 254 9.54 15.37 10.81
CA GLY A 254 10.53 14.92 9.84
C GLY A 254 11.83 14.39 10.44
N ARG A 255 11.89 14.14 11.76
CA ARG A 255 13.11 13.69 12.45
C ARG A 255 13.21 12.19 12.63
N SER A 256 12.10 11.49 12.45
CA SER A 256 12.03 10.03 12.62
C SER A 256 11.23 9.39 11.50
N ILE A 257 11.47 8.11 11.32
CA ILE A 257 10.75 7.25 10.40
C ILE A 257 10.14 6.10 11.20
N TYR A 258 8.85 5.87 11.01
CA TYR A 258 8.14 4.69 11.49
C TYR A 258 8.10 3.65 10.39
N TYR A 259 8.29 2.40 10.74
CA TYR A 259 8.19 1.28 9.80
C TYR A 259 7.76 0.01 10.53
N MET A 260 7.17 -0.92 9.79
CA MET A 260 6.91 -2.27 10.27
C MET A 260 8.01 -3.19 9.74
N GLY A 261 8.52 -4.05 10.61
CA GLY A 261 9.56 -5.00 10.26
C GLY A 261 9.46 -6.27 11.10
N PRO A 262 10.26 -7.29 10.81
CA PRO A 262 10.32 -8.52 11.59
C PRO A 262 10.95 -8.27 12.95
N ASP A 263 10.41 -8.92 13.99
CA ASP A 263 11.05 -8.97 15.31
C ASP A 263 12.13 -10.07 15.36
N ASP A 264 11.79 -11.21 14.80
CA ASP A 264 12.63 -12.40 14.74
C ASP A 264 12.29 -13.13 13.42
N LEU A 265 13.31 -13.59 12.71
CA LEU A 265 13.16 -14.35 11.46
C LEU A 265 12.32 -15.64 11.61
N GLN A 266 12.10 -16.09 12.85
CA GLN A 266 11.33 -17.30 13.16
C GLN A 266 9.88 -17.03 13.56
N ARG A 267 9.50 -15.76 13.82
CA ARG A 267 8.16 -15.37 14.27
C ARG A 267 7.51 -14.46 13.25
N PHE A 268 6.46 -14.94 12.61
CA PHE A 268 5.64 -14.19 11.65
C PHE A 268 4.71 -13.19 12.36
N HIS A 269 5.26 -12.28 13.16
CA HIS A 269 4.49 -11.17 13.69
C HIS A 269 5.22 -9.85 13.45
N GLY A 270 4.46 -8.83 13.09
CA GLY A 270 4.99 -7.51 12.84
C GLY A 270 5.29 -6.75 14.12
N VAL A 271 6.38 -6.02 14.12
CA VAL A 271 6.71 -5.05 15.15
C VAL A 271 6.82 -3.68 14.49
N VAL A 272 6.25 -2.66 15.13
CA VAL A 272 6.42 -1.28 14.69
C VAL A 272 7.65 -0.69 15.36
N PHE A 273 8.54 -0.19 14.54
CA PHE A 273 9.77 0.49 14.96
C PHE A 273 9.72 1.98 14.61
N ARG A 274 10.55 2.74 15.31
CA ARG A 274 10.89 4.13 14.99
C ARG A 274 12.41 4.25 14.94
N ILE A 275 12.93 4.84 13.86
CA ILE A 275 14.35 5.16 13.71
C ILE A 275 14.52 6.67 13.49
N SER A 276 15.57 7.26 14.09
CA SER A 276 15.95 8.64 13.82
C SER A 276 16.51 8.79 12.40
N VAL A 277 16.19 9.88 11.72
CA VAL A 277 16.82 10.21 10.44
C VAL A 277 18.34 10.31 10.52
N ASP A 278 18.90 10.54 11.70
CA ASP A 278 20.35 10.56 11.92
C ASP A 278 21.01 9.17 12.00
N GLY A 279 20.21 8.09 11.90
CA GLY A 279 20.73 6.73 11.84
C GLY A 279 21.04 6.10 13.20
N GLN A 280 20.29 6.46 14.24
CA GLN A 280 20.40 5.81 15.55
C GLN A 280 19.75 4.41 15.52
N LYS A 281 20.04 3.60 16.54
CA LYS A 281 19.40 2.28 16.70
C LYS A 281 17.87 2.40 16.72
N PRO A 282 17.13 1.56 15.98
CA PRO A 282 15.67 1.55 16.00
C PRO A 282 15.11 1.32 17.41
N VAL A 283 14.03 2.01 17.72
CA VAL A 283 13.27 1.87 18.95
C VAL A 283 11.97 1.15 18.65
N ARG A 284 11.69 0.09 19.42
CA ARG A 284 10.42 -0.64 19.33
C ARG A 284 9.28 0.22 19.89
N ILE A 285 8.20 0.38 19.10
CA ILE A 285 7.03 1.20 19.45
C ILE A 285 5.84 0.33 19.80
N ALA A 286 5.59 -0.73 19.03
CA ALA A 286 4.50 -1.65 19.26
C ALA A 286 4.91 -3.07 18.91
N ASP A 287 4.42 -4.01 19.70
CA ASP A 287 4.50 -5.44 19.47
C ASP A 287 3.08 -5.93 19.15
N LEU A 288 2.94 -6.68 18.09
CA LEU A 288 1.64 -7.09 17.55
C LEU A 288 1.53 -8.62 17.50
N PRO A 289 1.61 -9.32 18.65
CA PRO A 289 1.56 -10.77 18.67
C PRO A 289 0.21 -11.27 18.14
N GLY A 290 0.25 -12.23 17.21
CA GLY A 290 -0.95 -12.80 16.61
C GLY A 290 -1.71 -11.88 15.63
N PHE A 291 -1.16 -10.69 15.33
CA PHE A 291 -1.72 -9.81 14.33
C PHE A 291 -1.62 -10.46 12.95
N ARG A 292 -2.76 -10.61 12.29
CA ARG A 292 -2.83 -11.08 10.91
C ARG A 292 -3.12 -9.88 10.02
N PRO A 293 -2.15 -9.45 9.20
CA PRO A 293 -2.37 -8.34 8.28
C PRO A 293 -3.28 -8.76 7.12
N ALA A 294 -4.06 -7.82 6.63
CA ALA A 294 -4.79 -7.89 5.37
C ALA A 294 -4.27 -6.79 4.43
N GLY A 295 -4.85 -6.69 3.25
CA GLY A 295 -4.51 -5.69 2.24
C GLY A 295 -3.79 -6.27 1.03
N TRP A 296 -3.64 -5.43 0.01
CA TRP A 296 -3.16 -5.84 -1.31
C TRP A 296 -1.72 -6.38 -1.30
N LEU A 297 -0.88 -5.82 -0.41
CA LEU A 297 0.51 -6.27 -0.19
C LEU A 297 0.72 -6.84 1.21
N TYR A 298 -0.33 -7.39 1.82
CA TYR A 298 -0.36 -8.14 3.08
C TYR A 298 0.08 -7.42 4.35
N ASN A 299 0.66 -6.23 4.29
CA ASN A 299 1.20 -5.56 5.47
C ASN A 299 1.24 -4.03 5.36
N TRP A 300 0.18 -3.45 4.76
CA TRP A 300 0.12 -2.00 4.76
C TRP A 300 0.17 -1.43 6.17
N PHE A 301 0.96 -0.37 6.31
CA PHE A 301 1.22 0.34 7.54
C PHE A 301 1.18 1.85 7.28
N GLY A 302 0.59 2.59 8.23
CA GLY A 302 0.58 4.03 8.26
C GLY A 302 0.63 4.56 9.68
N ILE A 303 0.69 5.88 9.83
CA ILE A 303 0.56 6.56 11.11
C ILE A 303 -0.52 7.63 11.05
N ASP A 304 -1.27 7.80 12.13
CA ASP A 304 -2.23 8.88 12.25
C ASP A 304 -1.55 10.23 12.59
N PRO A 305 -2.27 11.38 12.55
CA PRO A 305 -1.70 12.69 12.91
C PRO A 305 -1.18 12.79 14.35
N ASP A 306 -1.55 11.86 15.22
CA ASP A 306 -1.08 11.74 16.60
C ASP A 306 0.06 10.72 16.73
N GLU A 307 0.60 10.27 15.57
CA GLU A 307 1.68 9.29 15.44
C GLU A 307 1.36 7.90 16.03
N ASN A 308 0.08 7.50 16.03
CA ASN A 308 -0.31 6.14 16.34
C ASN A 308 -0.26 5.26 15.10
N PRO A 309 0.29 4.04 15.18
CA PRO A 309 0.25 3.07 14.09
C PRO A 309 -1.17 2.72 13.64
N ILE A 310 -1.39 2.69 12.33
CA ILE A 310 -2.63 2.25 11.69
C ILE A 310 -2.30 1.09 10.75
N MET A 311 -3.14 0.07 10.75
CA MET A 311 -2.94 -1.15 9.97
C MET A 311 -4.29 -1.73 9.56
N LEU A 312 -4.28 -2.58 8.54
CA LEU A 312 -5.43 -3.38 8.17
C LEU A 312 -5.27 -4.79 8.73
N ARG A 313 -6.17 -5.20 9.62
CA ARG A 313 -6.23 -6.54 10.20
C ARG A 313 -7.13 -7.43 9.36
N ASP A 314 -6.73 -8.69 9.14
CA ASP A 314 -7.60 -9.71 8.55
C ASP A 314 -8.76 -10.02 9.50
N ALA A 315 -9.96 -9.72 9.05
CA ALA A 315 -11.25 -10.01 9.69
C ALA A 315 -12.09 -10.98 8.84
N GLY A 316 -11.51 -11.53 7.80
CA GLY A 316 -12.16 -12.48 6.90
C GLY A 316 -12.29 -13.87 7.50
N SER A 317 -13.06 -14.70 6.82
CA SER A 317 -13.23 -16.12 7.14
C SER A 317 -12.84 -17.01 5.98
N ASN A 318 -12.36 -18.21 6.32
CA ASN A 318 -12.08 -19.26 5.36
C ASN A 318 -12.91 -20.48 5.73
N GLU A 319 -13.75 -20.95 4.84
CA GLU A 319 -14.65 -22.08 5.08
C GLU A 319 -14.52 -23.11 3.95
N ILE A 320 -14.81 -24.37 4.26
CA ILE A 320 -14.88 -25.45 3.27
C ILE A 320 -16.33 -25.87 3.13
N TYR A 321 -16.82 -25.79 1.91
CA TYR A 321 -18.16 -26.24 1.56
C TYR A 321 -18.11 -27.56 0.80
N ALA A 322 -19.12 -28.41 1.05
CA ALA A 322 -19.37 -29.58 0.25
C ALA A 322 -20.64 -29.34 -0.58
N LEU A 323 -20.48 -29.19 -1.89
CA LEU A 323 -21.60 -29.01 -2.82
C LEU A 323 -22.04 -30.39 -3.34
N THR A 324 -23.28 -30.74 -3.16
CA THR A 324 -23.84 -31.97 -3.73
C THR A 324 -24.26 -31.73 -5.19
N LEU A 325 -23.81 -32.60 -6.08
CA LEU A 325 -24.15 -32.54 -7.50
C LEU A 325 -25.39 -33.41 -7.74
N ASP A 326 -26.54 -32.77 -8.00
CA ASP A 326 -27.72 -33.45 -8.50
C ASP A 326 -27.43 -33.93 -9.93
N ARG A 327 -27.78 -35.23 -10.19
CA ARG A 327 -27.56 -35.86 -11.51
C ARG A 327 -28.72 -35.63 -12.45
#